data_7bf28a6de7d3c687d64d33223bc3ce43
#
_entry.id   7bf28a6de7d3c687d64d33223bc3ce43
#
_cell.length_a   1.000
_cell.length_b   1.000
_cell.length_c   1.000
_cell.angle_alpha   90.00
_cell.angle_beta   90.00
_cell.angle_gamma   90.00
#
_symmetry.space_group_name_H-M   'P 1'
#
loop_
_entity.id
_entity.type
_entity.pdbx_description
1 polymer ?
#
loop_
_entity_poly.entity_id
_entity_poly.type
_entity_poly.pdbx_seq_one_letter_code
_entity_poly.pdbx_strand_id
1 'polypeptide(L)'
;MVAQHILQELTRRLVDQFNPERIVLFGSHARGVADDRSDVDLLVICDLEGDRWDLALAMDRALRGLRLARDIIILTPEEFERDRVIPGTIARPASLEGKVLYDRST
;
A
#
# COMPACT_ATOMS: atom_id res chain seq x y z
N MET A 1 -11.79 7.92 -9.56
CA MET A 1 -10.52 8.21 -8.86
C MET A 1 -10.79 8.41 -7.38
N VAL A 2 -9.93 7.90 -6.51
CA VAL A 2 -10.12 8.01 -5.07
C VAL A 2 -9.86 9.45 -4.62
N ALA A 3 -10.76 9.99 -3.79
CA ALA A 3 -10.62 11.33 -3.27
C ALA A 3 -9.42 11.43 -2.33
N GLN A 4 -8.73 12.56 -2.36
CA GLN A 4 -7.53 12.78 -1.56
C GLN A 4 -7.78 12.59 -0.06
N HIS A 5 -8.93 13.04 0.44
CA HIS A 5 -9.24 12.90 1.86
C HIS A 5 -9.41 11.43 2.30
N ILE A 6 -9.85 10.56 1.37
CA ILE A 6 -9.97 9.12 1.66
C ILE A 6 -8.58 8.50 1.74
N LEU A 7 -7.66 8.87 0.84
CA LEU A 7 -6.28 8.40 0.88
C LEU A 7 -5.58 8.88 2.15
N GLN A 8 -5.84 10.11 2.59
CA GLN A 8 -5.28 10.63 3.84
C GLN A 8 -5.78 9.86 5.05
N GLU A 9 -7.08 9.57 5.11
CA GLU A 9 -7.67 8.81 6.22
C GLU A 9 -7.17 7.38 6.26
N LEU A 10 -7.08 6.72 5.11
CA LEU A 10 -6.53 5.39 4.98
C LEU A 10 -5.09 5.35 5.50
N THR A 11 -4.27 6.29 5.06
CA THR A 11 -2.89 6.41 5.48
C THR A 11 -2.78 6.59 6.99
N ARG A 12 -3.59 7.50 7.55
CA ARG A 12 -3.58 7.77 8.99
C ARG A 12 -3.90 6.52 9.80
N ARG A 13 -4.92 5.77 9.39
CA ARG A 13 -5.30 4.54 10.12
C ARG A 13 -4.20 3.49 10.09
N LEU A 14 -3.58 3.29 8.94
CA LEU A 14 -2.51 2.30 8.81
C LEU A 14 -1.27 2.71 9.60
N VAL A 15 -0.92 3.99 9.57
CA VAL A 15 0.24 4.50 10.32
C VAL A 15 0.00 4.39 11.82
N ASP A 16 -1.17 4.83 12.29
CA ASP A 16 -1.48 4.86 13.73
C ASP A 16 -1.53 3.45 14.34
N GLN A 17 -2.04 2.47 13.60
CA GLN A 17 -2.25 1.14 14.14
C GLN A 17 -1.13 0.16 13.87
N PHE A 18 -0.37 0.33 12.81
CA PHE A 18 0.63 -0.66 12.38
C PHE A 18 2.05 -0.11 12.26
N ASN A 19 2.24 1.20 12.29
CA ASN A 19 3.54 1.84 12.22
C ASN A 19 4.43 1.28 11.10
N PRO A 20 3.95 1.30 9.84
CA PRO A 20 4.74 0.80 8.72
C PRO A 20 5.93 1.71 8.43
N GLU A 21 6.91 1.18 7.70
CA GLU A 21 8.03 1.99 7.22
C GLU A 21 7.60 2.88 6.06
N ARG A 22 6.78 2.35 5.15
CA ARG A 22 6.34 3.07 3.96
C ARG A 22 5.01 2.54 3.45
N ILE A 23 4.21 3.41 2.85
CA ILE A 23 2.99 3.04 2.15
C ILE A 23 3.06 3.64 0.75
N VAL A 24 2.89 2.80 -0.26
CA VAL A 24 2.98 3.20 -1.67
C VAL A 24 1.69 2.85 -2.38
N LEU A 25 1.11 3.85 -3.05
CA LEU A 25 -0.01 3.64 -3.97
C LEU A 25 0.58 3.27 -5.33
N PHE A 26 0.13 2.16 -5.91
CA PHE A 26 0.62 1.77 -7.22
C PHE A 26 -0.54 1.30 -8.10
N GLY A 27 -0.24 0.82 -9.30
CA GLY A 27 -1.27 0.39 -10.23
C GLY A 27 -1.97 1.56 -10.92
N SER A 28 -3.22 1.35 -11.33
CA SER A 28 -3.95 2.32 -12.16
C SER A 28 -4.19 3.66 -11.47
N HIS A 29 -4.44 3.65 -10.17
CA HIS A 29 -4.65 4.91 -9.42
C HIS A 29 -3.38 5.76 -9.37
N ALA A 30 -2.21 5.13 -9.25
CA ALA A 30 -0.93 5.85 -9.26
C ALA A 30 -0.63 6.44 -10.62
N ARG A 31 -1.02 5.74 -11.70
CA ARG A 31 -0.79 6.20 -13.07
C ARG A 31 -1.84 7.21 -13.57
N GLY A 32 -2.89 7.45 -12.79
CA GLY A 32 -3.95 8.38 -13.19
C GLY A 32 -4.90 7.85 -14.25
N VAL A 33 -4.92 6.53 -14.49
CA VAL A 33 -5.77 5.89 -15.49
C VAL A 33 -6.92 5.09 -14.88
N ALA A 34 -7.09 5.18 -13.57
CA ALA A 34 -8.13 4.49 -12.86
C ALA A 34 -9.51 5.09 -13.13
N ASP A 35 -10.53 4.24 -13.12
CA ASP A 35 -11.92 4.66 -13.11
C ASP A 35 -12.56 4.32 -11.76
N ASP A 36 -13.88 4.53 -11.62
CA ASP A 36 -14.60 4.28 -10.36
C ASP A 36 -14.64 2.80 -9.97
N ARG A 37 -14.30 1.91 -10.89
CA ARG A 37 -14.31 0.46 -10.66
C ARG A 37 -12.91 -0.09 -10.34
N SER A 38 -11.89 0.73 -10.51
CA SER A 38 -10.51 0.28 -10.28
C SER A 38 -10.24 0.13 -8.79
N ASP A 39 -9.63 -0.99 -8.40
CA ASP A 39 -9.19 -1.20 -7.03
C ASP A 39 -8.00 -0.29 -6.72
N VAL A 40 -7.90 0.11 -5.46
CA VAL A 40 -6.74 0.83 -4.96
C VAL A 40 -5.69 -0.22 -4.59
N ASP A 41 -4.54 -0.16 -5.25
CA ASP A 41 -3.43 -1.08 -4.97
C ASP A 41 -2.45 -0.43 -4.01
N LEU A 42 -2.32 -1.00 -2.82
CA LEU A 42 -1.46 -0.48 -1.76
C LEU A 42 -0.35 -1.46 -1.47
N LEU A 43 0.87 -0.97 -1.48
CA LEU A 43 2.03 -1.72 -0.98
C LEU A 43 2.41 -1.13 0.37
N VAL A 44 2.35 -1.96 1.40
CA VAL A 44 2.74 -1.57 2.75
C VAL A 44 4.06 -2.26 3.08
N ILE A 45 5.08 -1.47 3.33
CA ILE A 45 6.42 -1.97 3.66
C ILE A 45 6.58 -1.88 5.16
N CYS A 46 6.73 -3.03 5.80
CA CYS A 46 6.84 -3.11 7.27
C CYS A 46 7.48 -4.42 7.68
N ASP A 47 7.96 -4.47 8.93
CA ASP A 47 8.47 -5.70 9.49
C ASP A 47 7.35 -6.71 9.68
N LEU A 48 7.66 -8.00 9.49
CA LEU A 48 6.72 -9.09 9.71
C LEU A 48 7.12 -9.86 10.95
N GLU A 49 6.20 -9.94 11.91
CA GLU A 49 6.38 -10.73 13.14
C GLU A 49 5.46 -11.94 13.17
N GLY A 50 4.81 -12.26 12.08
CA GLY A 50 3.87 -13.36 12.01
C GLY A 50 3.46 -13.61 10.58
N ASP A 51 2.24 -14.09 10.40
CA ASP A 51 1.72 -14.43 9.10
C ASP A 51 1.35 -13.17 8.31
N ARG A 52 1.87 -13.09 7.09
CA ARG A 52 1.63 -11.93 6.20
C ARG A 52 0.15 -11.79 5.86
N TRP A 53 -0.54 -12.90 5.66
CA TRP A 53 -1.96 -12.91 5.33
C TRP A 53 -2.79 -12.35 6.48
N ASP A 54 -2.48 -12.77 7.71
CA ASP A 54 -3.17 -12.28 8.91
C ASP A 54 -2.99 -10.77 9.07
N LEU A 55 -1.79 -10.28 8.80
CA LEU A 55 -1.53 -8.84 8.90
C LEU A 55 -2.30 -8.07 7.83
N ALA A 56 -2.35 -8.58 6.60
CA ALA A 56 -3.12 -7.95 5.54
C ALA A 56 -4.61 -7.89 5.90
N LEU A 57 -5.16 -8.94 6.50
CA LEU A 57 -6.54 -8.95 6.96
C LEU A 57 -6.78 -7.93 8.07
N ALA A 58 -5.84 -7.81 9.00
CA ALA A 58 -5.94 -6.83 10.09
C ALA A 58 -5.93 -5.41 9.53
N MET A 59 -5.08 -5.14 8.54
CA MET A 59 -5.03 -3.83 7.87
C MET A 59 -6.34 -3.54 7.15
N ASP A 60 -6.90 -4.53 6.45
CA ASP A 60 -8.16 -4.36 5.75
C ASP A 60 -9.28 -4.01 6.73
N ARG A 61 -9.32 -4.70 7.87
CA ARG A 61 -10.30 -4.40 8.92
C ARG A 61 -10.16 -2.99 9.48
N ALA A 62 -8.94 -2.51 9.59
CA ALA A 62 -8.69 -1.15 10.08
C ALA A 62 -9.25 -0.09 9.12
N LEU A 63 -9.43 -0.43 7.87
CA LEU A 63 -9.99 0.45 6.84
C LEU A 63 -11.49 0.27 6.66
N ARG A 64 -12.15 -0.43 7.58
CA ARG A 64 -13.60 -0.65 7.53
C ARG A 64 -14.34 0.70 7.53
N GLY A 65 -15.36 0.78 6.68
CA GLY A 65 -16.14 2.02 6.53
C GLY A 65 -15.65 2.92 5.42
N LEU A 66 -14.42 2.75 4.96
CA LEU A 66 -13.95 3.46 3.77
C LEU A 66 -14.49 2.73 2.54
N ARG A 67 -15.25 3.46 1.73
CA ARG A 67 -15.94 2.86 0.57
C ARG A 67 -15.03 2.86 -0.65
N LEU A 68 -14.05 1.96 -0.64
CA LEU A 68 -13.20 1.75 -1.79
C LEU A 68 -12.76 0.30 -1.85
N ALA A 69 -12.78 -0.28 -3.05
CA ALA A 69 -12.18 -1.57 -3.28
C ALA A 69 -10.67 -1.43 -3.24
N ARG A 70 -10.00 -2.34 -2.55
CA ARG A 70 -8.56 -2.20 -2.31
C ARG A 70 -7.88 -3.55 -2.21
N ASP A 71 -6.64 -3.59 -2.67
CA ASP A 71 -5.74 -4.72 -2.47
C ASP A 71 -4.56 -4.25 -1.62
N ILE A 72 -4.30 -4.94 -0.54
CA ILE A 72 -3.19 -4.63 0.37
C ILE A 72 -2.14 -5.71 0.21
N ILE A 73 -0.95 -5.31 -0.23
CA ILE A 73 0.20 -6.18 -0.41
C ILE A 73 1.25 -5.77 0.62
N ILE A 74 1.80 -6.74 1.35
CA ILE A 74 2.80 -6.47 2.38
C ILE A 74 4.12 -7.06 1.96
N LEU A 75 5.17 -6.23 2.02
CA LEU A 75 6.56 -6.65 1.83
C LEU A 75 7.38 -6.15 3.00
N THR A 76 8.38 -6.93 3.39
CA THR A 76 9.39 -6.41 4.33
C THR A 76 10.31 -5.45 3.60
N PRO A 77 11.04 -4.57 4.33
CA PRO A 77 12.02 -3.69 3.70
C PRO A 77 13.05 -4.45 2.86
N GLU A 78 13.52 -5.60 3.34
CA GLU A 78 14.48 -6.42 2.63
C GLU A 78 13.90 -6.99 1.34
N GLU A 79 12.66 -7.46 1.39
CA GLU A 79 11.97 -7.97 0.20
C GLU A 79 11.78 -6.89 -0.84
N PHE A 80 11.38 -5.69 -0.41
CA PHE A 80 11.19 -4.57 -1.34
C PHE A 80 12.50 -4.18 -2.03
N GLU A 81 13.58 -4.04 -1.28
CA GLU A 81 14.89 -3.68 -1.86
C GLU A 81 15.41 -4.75 -2.82
N ARG A 82 15.20 -6.02 -2.49
CA ARG A 82 15.58 -7.12 -3.37
C ARG A 82 14.78 -7.13 -4.67
N ASP A 83 13.45 -6.97 -4.56
CA ASP A 83 12.54 -7.22 -5.67
C ASP A 83 12.32 -6.00 -6.58
N ARG A 84 12.59 -4.79 -6.10
CA ARG A 84 12.29 -3.58 -6.86
C ARG A 84 13.08 -3.47 -8.17
N VAL A 85 14.16 -4.20 -8.31
CA VAL A 85 14.99 -4.22 -9.53
C VAL A 85 14.72 -5.46 -10.40
N ILE A 86 13.80 -6.34 -9.98
CA ILE A 86 13.53 -7.61 -10.66
C ILE A 86 12.22 -7.49 -11.45
N PRO A 87 12.25 -7.58 -12.78
CA PRO A 87 11.02 -7.58 -13.57
C PRO A 87 10.11 -8.75 -13.18
N GLY A 88 8.80 -8.50 -13.18
CA GLY A 88 7.81 -9.50 -12.82
C GLY A 88 7.41 -9.52 -11.36
N THR A 89 8.05 -8.70 -10.52
CA THR A 89 7.67 -8.55 -9.11
C THR A 89 6.74 -7.35 -8.93
N ILE A 90 5.98 -7.35 -7.83
CA ILE A 90 5.12 -6.22 -7.46
C ILE A 90 5.96 -5.00 -7.07
N ALA A 91 7.10 -5.23 -6.43
CA ALA A 91 7.96 -4.14 -5.97
C ALA A 91 8.49 -3.27 -7.11
N ARG A 92 8.69 -3.85 -8.30
CA ARG A 92 9.26 -3.08 -9.41
C ARG A 92 8.32 -1.99 -9.92
N PRO A 93 7.06 -2.25 -10.31
CA PRO A 93 6.18 -1.15 -10.74
C PRO A 93 5.88 -0.18 -9.59
N ALA A 94 5.78 -0.65 -8.36
CA ALA A 94 5.59 0.23 -7.21
C ALA A 94 6.78 1.17 -7.03
N SER A 95 7.99 0.69 -7.25
CA SER A 95 9.22 1.49 -7.16
C SER A 95 9.31 2.53 -8.29
N LEU A 96 8.90 2.17 -9.50
CA LEU A 96 9.07 3.03 -10.68
C LEU A 96 7.91 4.02 -10.86
N GLU A 97 6.68 3.61 -10.57
CA GLU A 97 5.47 4.38 -10.90
C GLU A 97 4.62 4.69 -9.67
N GLY A 98 4.96 4.15 -8.51
CA GLY A 98 4.15 4.33 -7.31
C GLY A 98 4.23 5.74 -6.75
N LYS A 99 3.18 6.11 -6.02
CA LYS A 99 3.15 7.36 -5.26
C LYS A 99 3.29 7.03 -3.78
N VAL A 100 4.29 7.62 -3.13
CA VAL A 100 4.51 7.40 -1.71
C VAL A 100 3.44 8.18 -0.94
N LEU A 101 2.60 7.45 -0.21
CA LEU A 101 1.59 8.05 0.67
C LEU A 101 2.17 8.36 2.04
N TYR A 102 3.15 7.59 2.47
CA TYR A 102 3.80 7.74 3.77
C TYR A 102 5.18 7.14 3.72
N ASP A 103 6.14 7.83 4.32
CA ASP A 103 7.51 7.35 4.48
C ASP A 103 8.00 7.80 5.86
N ARG A 104 8.26 6.82 6.74
CA ARG A 104 8.65 7.09 8.12
C ARG A 104 10.00 7.81 8.23
N SER A 105 10.84 7.65 7.21
CA SER A 105 12.19 8.24 7.23
C SER A 105 12.24 9.70 6.79
N THR A 106 11.10 10.28 6.37
CA THR A 106 11.07 11.70 5.95
C THR A 106 10.53 12.61 7.03
#